data_5bbd00dd6a7451fd08d44162dd89370b
#
_entry.id   5bbd00dd6a7451fd08d44162dd89370b
#
_cell.length_a   1.000
_cell.length_b   1.000
_cell.length_c   1.000
_cell.angle_alpha   90.00
_cell.angle_beta   90.00
_cell.angle_gamma   90.00
#
_symmetry.space_group_name_H-M   'P 1'
#
loop_
_entity.id
_entity.type
_entity.pdbx_description
1 polymer ?
#
loop_
_entity_poly.entity_id
_entity_poly.type
_entity_poly.pdbx_seq_one_letter_code
_entity_poly.pdbx_strand_id
1 'polypeptide(L)'
;MKNVLTIGEAMGLLIAEETGPLEAVEHFSRHVCGAELNYAVGMARLGNNVSYISKVGIDPFGRCIVNFLKENNIHEQYVWTDDDHMTGFQMKEKVVEGDPFVANIRKHTAFSHFQPSDLSGIDWTGVNHLHVTGIPLALSQSCRETIYTLMMRSHSKGVRISFDPNLRPMLWKSEEAMARVINDAAQYADIVMPGDR
;
A
#
# COMPACT_ATOMS: atom_id res chain seq x y z
N MET A 1 11.03 10.40 18.48
CA MET A 1 10.37 9.23 17.92
C MET A 1 8.90 9.57 17.73
N LYS A 2 8.34 9.32 16.56
CA LYS A 2 6.93 9.59 16.23
C LYS A 2 6.20 8.26 16.04
N ASN A 3 4.92 8.20 16.44
CA ASN A 3 4.06 7.08 16.11
C ASN A 3 3.36 7.37 14.77
N VAL A 4 3.66 6.55 13.80
CA VAL A 4 3.21 6.72 12.41
C VAL A 4 2.29 5.56 12.03
N LEU A 5 1.13 5.90 11.45
CA LEU A 5 0.27 4.94 10.75
C LEU A 5 0.45 5.10 9.25
N THR A 6 0.44 4.00 8.53
CA THR A 6 0.29 4.00 7.06
C THR A 6 -0.58 2.84 6.62
N ILE A 7 -1.35 3.05 5.55
CA ILE A 7 -2.28 2.05 5.02
C ILE A 7 -2.02 1.84 3.54
N GLY A 8 -1.89 0.59 3.12
CA GLY A 8 -1.72 0.27 1.71
C GLY A 8 -1.71 -1.21 1.40
N GLU A 9 -1.75 -1.51 0.10
CA GLU A 9 -1.62 -2.87 -0.39
C GLU A 9 -0.16 -3.30 -0.43
N ALA A 10 0.24 -4.10 0.55
CA ALA A 10 1.49 -4.85 0.45
C ALA A 10 1.29 -6.08 -0.44
N MET A 11 2.22 -6.30 -1.36
CA MET A 11 2.13 -7.38 -2.35
C MET A 11 3.38 -8.24 -2.35
N GLY A 12 3.22 -9.50 -2.77
CA GLY A 12 4.34 -10.32 -3.20
C GLY A 12 4.98 -9.73 -4.46
N LEU A 13 6.30 -9.94 -4.63
CA LEU A 13 7.01 -9.53 -5.82
C LEU A 13 7.93 -10.67 -6.27
N LEU A 14 7.75 -11.12 -7.50
CA LEU A 14 8.62 -12.06 -8.18
C LEU A 14 9.46 -11.29 -9.20
N ILE A 15 10.77 -11.26 -8.98
CA ILE A 15 11.72 -10.61 -9.90
C ILE A 15 12.41 -11.69 -10.71
N ALA A 16 12.34 -11.58 -12.04
CA ALA A 16 13.02 -12.48 -12.96
C ALA A 16 14.53 -12.51 -12.70
N GLU A 17 15.14 -13.70 -12.69
CA GLU A 17 16.59 -13.86 -12.56
C GLU A 17 17.28 -13.89 -13.92
N GLU A 18 16.54 -14.19 -14.99
CA GLU A 18 16.98 -14.11 -16.39
C GLU A 18 16.40 -12.90 -17.11
N THR A 19 17.09 -12.41 -18.11
CA THR A 19 16.58 -11.42 -19.06
C THR A 19 15.69 -12.07 -20.10
N GLY A 20 14.57 -11.42 -20.44
CA GLY A 20 13.62 -11.92 -21.41
C GLY A 20 12.17 -11.67 -20.99
N PRO A 21 11.21 -12.00 -21.86
CA PRO A 21 9.80 -11.85 -21.54
C PRO A 21 9.39 -12.82 -20.41
N LEU A 22 8.47 -12.37 -19.54
CA LEU A 22 8.11 -13.11 -18.31
C LEU A 22 7.64 -14.56 -18.57
N GLU A 23 7.01 -14.83 -19.69
CA GLU A 23 6.56 -16.16 -20.08
C GLU A 23 7.70 -17.14 -20.43
N ALA A 24 8.91 -16.63 -20.65
CA ALA A 24 10.09 -17.44 -20.96
C ALA A 24 11.06 -17.58 -19.78
N VAL A 25 10.79 -16.88 -18.65
CA VAL A 25 11.63 -16.92 -17.44
C VAL A 25 11.27 -18.12 -16.60
N GLU A 26 12.26 -18.92 -16.22
CA GLU A 26 12.07 -20.09 -15.35
C GLU A 26 12.32 -19.81 -13.87
N HIS A 27 13.23 -18.85 -13.55
CA HIS A 27 13.64 -18.59 -12.18
C HIS A 27 13.28 -17.16 -11.74
N PHE A 28 12.74 -17.08 -10.53
CA PHE A 28 12.34 -15.82 -9.91
C PHE A 28 12.80 -15.75 -8.45
N SER A 29 13.33 -14.61 -8.06
CA SER A 29 13.54 -14.30 -6.65
C SER A 29 12.26 -13.69 -6.04
N ARG A 30 11.92 -14.13 -4.81
CA ARG A 30 10.74 -13.65 -4.10
C ARG A 30 11.09 -12.47 -3.19
N HIS A 31 10.34 -11.40 -3.33
CA HIS A 31 10.42 -10.18 -2.53
C HIS A 31 9.01 -9.75 -2.09
N VAL A 32 8.93 -8.60 -1.43
CA VAL A 32 7.69 -7.88 -1.13
C VAL A 32 7.78 -6.47 -1.69
N CYS A 33 6.65 -5.86 -2.02
CA CYS A 33 6.57 -4.50 -2.52
C CYS A 33 5.28 -3.81 -2.06
N GLY A 34 5.24 -2.50 -2.25
CA GLY A 34 4.13 -1.62 -1.92
C GLY A 34 4.66 -0.20 -1.69
N ALA A 35 3.97 0.81 -2.20
CA ALA A 35 4.41 2.19 -2.04
C ALA A 35 4.43 2.58 -0.56
N GLU A 36 3.35 2.31 0.14
CA GLU A 36 3.17 2.57 1.56
C GLU A 36 4.08 1.68 2.42
N LEU A 37 4.38 0.46 1.95
CA LEU A 37 5.35 -0.43 2.61
C LEU A 37 6.76 0.15 2.55
N ASN A 38 7.16 0.70 1.40
CA ASN A 38 8.45 1.39 1.25
C ASN A 38 8.53 2.62 2.17
N TYR A 39 7.44 3.39 2.26
CA TYR A 39 7.35 4.50 3.22
C TYR A 39 7.51 4.01 4.66
N ALA A 40 6.80 2.94 5.06
CA ALA A 40 6.87 2.35 6.39
C ALA A 40 8.30 1.94 6.75
N VAL A 41 8.99 1.25 5.84
CA VAL A 41 10.41 0.85 6.01
C VAL A 41 11.32 2.09 6.17
N GLY A 42 11.12 3.11 5.33
CA GLY A 42 11.89 4.35 5.43
C GLY A 42 11.71 5.02 6.79
N MET A 43 10.46 5.15 7.26
CA MET A 43 10.15 5.75 8.55
C MET A 43 10.67 4.94 9.74
N ALA A 44 10.60 3.61 9.68
CA ALA A 44 11.17 2.74 10.72
C ALA A 44 12.70 2.88 10.78
N ARG A 45 13.38 2.91 9.64
CA ARG A 45 14.84 3.13 9.57
C ARG A 45 15.28 4.50 10.09
N LEU A 46 14.40 5.51 10.00
CA LEU A 46 14.60 6.84 10.61
C LEU A 46 14.28 6.87 12.11
N GLY A 47 14.03 5.72 12.74
CA GLY A 47 13.82 5.59 14.17
C GLY A 47 12.40 5.93 14.64
N ASN A 48 11.42 5.91 13.77
CA ASN A 48 10.01 6.10 14.15
C ASN A 48 9.35 4.77 14.48
N ASN A 49 8.30 4.84 15.30
CA ASN A 49 7.43 3.73 15.64
C ASN A 49 6.31 3.65 14.58
N VAL A 50 6.36 2.63 13.73
CA VAL A 50 5.47 2.53 12.56
C VAL A 50 4.53 1.35 12.70
N SER A 51 3.22 1.59 12.51
CA SER A 51 2.21 0.55 12.37
C SER A 51 1.66 0.54 10.94
N TYR A 52 1.64 -0.66 10.35
CA TYR A 52 1.16 -0.86 8.99
C TYR A 52 -0.26 -1.40 9.00
N ILE A 53 -1.15 -0.76 8.25
CA ILE A 53 -2.55 -1.16 8.09
C ILE A 53 -2.69 -1.82 6.72
N SER A 54 -3.11 -3.08 6.69
CA SER A 54 -3.31 -3.82 5.44
C SER A 54 -4.25 -5.01 5.63
N LYS A 55 -4.56 -5.67 4.53
CA LYS A 55 -5.26 -6.97 4.51
C LYS A 55 -4.57 -7.88 3.51
N VAL A 56 -4.26 -9.11 3.93
CA VAL A 56 -3.55 -10.11 3.14
C VAL A 56 -4.32 -11.42 3.16
N GLY A 57 -4.14 -12.26 2.15
CA GLY A 57 -4.71 -13.61 2.12
C GLY A 57 -3.99 -14.59 3.05
N ILE A 58 -4.63 -15.71 3.36
CA ILE A 58 -4.02 -16.85 4.04
C ILE A 58 -3.19 -17.67 3.03
N ASP A 59 -2.14 -17.05 2.50
CA ASP A 59 -1.28 -17.62 1.47
C ASP A 59 0.22 -17.35 1.77
N PRO A 60 1.14 -17.95 0.98
CA PRO A 60 2.57 -17.73 1.20
C PRO A 60 3.02 -16.27 1.09
N PHE A 61 2.40 -15.45 0.23
CA PHE A 61 2.75 -14.04 0.12
C PHE A 61 2.27 -13.24 1.33
N GLY A 62 1.06 -13.50 1.85
CA GLY A 62 0.57 -12.88 3.07
C GLY A 62 1.48 -13.15 4.26
N ARG A 63 1.89 -14.40 4.46
CA ARG A 63 2.87 -14.76 5.50
C ARG A 63 4.24 -14.09 5.29
N CYS A 64 4.69 -14.00 4.04
CA CYS A 64 5.94 -13.33 3.70
C CYS A 64 5.90 -11.84 4.07
N ILE A 65 4.79 -11.15 3.79
CA ILE A 65 4.58 -9.74 4.12
C ILE A 65 4.62 -9.51 5.63
N VAL A 66 3.88 -10.32 6.40
CA VAL A 66 3.86 -10.22 7.86
C VAL A 66 5.26 -10.43 8.46
N ASN A 67 6.01 -11.42 7.98
CA ASN A 67 7.38 -11.65 8.42
C ASN A 67 8.30 -10.47 8.06
N PHE A 68 8.17 -9.93 6.85
CA PHE A 68 8.94 -8.77 6.41
C PHE A 68 8.69 -7.54 7.29
N LEU A 69 7.45 -7.28 7.69
CA LEU A 69 7.12 -6.19 8.61
C LEU A 69 7.85 -6.36 9.94
N LYS A 70 7.81 -7.56 10.54
CA LYS A 70 8.50 -7.89 11.80
C LYS A 70 10.01 -7.70 11.69
N GLU A 71 10.63 -8.21 10.63
CA GLU A 71 12.07 -8.10 10.37
C GLU A 71 12.54 -6.64 10.21
N ASN A 72 11.63 -5.74 9.77
CA ASN A 72 11.91 -4.31 9.63
C ASN A 72 11.41 -3.46 10.81
N ASN A 73 11.05 -4.08 11.95
CA ASN A 73 10.53 -3.40 13.14
C ASN A 73 9.29 -2.53 12.86
N ILE A 74 8.40 -3.02 12.02
CA ILE A 74 7.11 -2.40 11.70
C ILE A 74 6.02 -3.24 12.36
N HIS A 75 5.15 -2.59 13.14
CA HIS A 75 4.06 -3.26 13.83
C HIS A 75 2.98 -3.72 12.86
N GLU A 76 2.68 -5.02 12.90
CA GLU A 76 1.74 -5.71 12.03
C GLU A 76 0.38 -5.98 12.66
N GLN A 77 0.11 -5.47 13.86
CA GLN A 77 -1.16 -5.72 14.58
C GLN A 77 -2.41 -5.24 13.83
N TYR A 78 -2.25 -4.41 12.81
CA TYR A 78 -3.32 -3.92 11.94
C TYR A 78 -3.22 -4.52 10.52
N VAL A 79 -2.61 -5.69 10.40
CA VAL A 79 -2.64 -6.49 9.16
C VAL A 79 -3.64 -7.63 9.38
N TRP A 80 -4.82 -7.51 8.78
CA TRP A 80 -5.86 -8.53 8.84
C TRP A 80 -5.62 -9.62 7.80
N THR A 81 -6.10 -10.81 8.10
CA THR A 81 -6.14 -11.92 7.13
C THR A 81 -7.54 -12.06 6.53
N ASP A 82 -7.58 -12.41 5.26
CA ASP A 82 -8.80 -12.68 4.49
C ASP A 82 -8.77 -14.17 4.05
N ASP A 83 -9.82 -14.91 4.38
CA ASP A 83 -9.90 -16.34 4.09
C ASP A 83 -10.35 -16.61 2.66
N ASP A 84 -11.01 -15.65 2.03
CA ASP A 84 -11.67 -15.79 0.73
C ASP A 84 -10.84 -15.22 -0.43
N HIS A 85 -9.91 -14.29 -0.15
CA HIS A 85 -9.17 -13.57 -1.18
C HIS A 85 -7.66 -13.69 -1.01
N MET A 86 -6.97 -13.82 -2.13
CA MET A 86 -5.50 -13.93 -2.17
C MET A 86 -4.82 -12.58 -1.92
N THR A 87 -3.59 -12.65 -1.43
CA THR A 87 -2.66 -11.52 -1.44
C THR A 87 -2.30 -11.14 -2.88
N GLY A 88 -2.32 -9.85 -3.20
CA GLY A 88 -1.84 -9.36 -4.49
C GLY A 88 -0.35 -9.65 -4.70
N PHE A 89 0.06 -9.82 -5.96
CA PHE A 89 1.47 -9.95 -6.29
C PHE A 89 1.80 -9.35 -7.65
N GLN A 90 3.08 -9.13 -7.89
CA GLN A 90 3.62 -8.63 -9.14
C GLN A 90 4.69 -9.58 -9.66
N MET A 91 4.82 -9.66 -10.99
CA MET A 91 5.98 -10.22 -11.65
C MET A 91 6.70 -9.10 -12.40
N LYS A 92 8.02 -9.03 -12.24
CA LYS A 92 8.85 -7.97 -12.82
C LYS A 92 9.95 -8.58 -13.67
N GLU A 93 10.07 -8.10 -14.90
CA GLU A 93 11.17 -8.47 -15.78
C GLU A 93 12.52 -8.01 -15.23
N LYS A 94 13.57 -8.73 -15.64
CA LYS A 94 14.94 -8.26 -15.54
C LYS A 94 15.37 -7.71 -16.90
N VAL A 95 15.71 -6.44 -16.92
CA VAL A 95 16.17 -5.74 -18.14
C VAL A 95 17.60 -5.26 -17.97
N VAL A 96 18.33 -5.15 -19.07
CA VAL A 96 19.67 -4.55 -19.10
C VAL A 96 19.57 -3.03 -19.24
N GLU A 97 18.61 -2.55 -20.03
CA GLU A 97 18.35 -1.13 -20.27
C GLU A 97 16.84 -0.87 -20.30
N GLY A 98 16.44 0.36 -19.98
CA GLY A 98 15.04 0.79 -19.96
C GLY A 98 14.26 0.36 -18.73
N ASP A 99 12.95 0.59 -18.77
CA ASP A 99 12.05 0.23 -17.69
C ASP A 99 11.54 -1.21 -17.87
N PRO A 100 11.62 -2.05 -16.82
CA PRO A 100 11.11 -3.41 -16.87
C PRO A 100 9.60 -3.44 -16.99
N PHE A 101 9.06 -4.37 -17.75
CA PHE A 101 7.62 -4.67 -17.69
C PHE A 101 7.26 -5.27 -16.33
N VAL A 102 6.10 -4.83 -15.81
CA VAL A 102 5.56 -5.32 -14.53
C VAL A 102 4.13 -5.83 -14.74
N ALA A 103 3.96 -7.12 -14.60
CA ALA A 103 2.65 -7.76 -14.58
C ALA A 103 2.05 -7.65 -13.17
N ASN A 104 0.91 -6.96 -13.04
CA ASN A 104 0.22 -6.77 -11.77
C ASN A 104 -0.96 -7.74 -11.64
N ILE A 105 -0.91 -8.63 -10.67
CA ILE A 105 -1.98 -9.55 -10.31
C ILE A 105 -2.60 -9.04 -9.00
N ARG A 106 -3.51 -8.04 -9.15
CA ARG A 106 -4.07 -7.31 -8.00
C ARG A 106 -5.56 -7.02 -8.10
N LYS A 107 -6.29 -7.73 -8.97
CA LYS A 107 -7.76 -7.66 -9.02
C LYS A 107 -8.35 -8.61 -7.98
N HIS A 108 -9.35 -8.13 -7.24
CA HIS A 108 -10.05 -8.91 -6.22
C HIS A 108 -9.12 -9.54 -5.17
N THR A 109 -8.06 -8.82 -4.80
CA THR A 109 -7.16 -9.22 -3.71
C THR A 109 -7.77 -8.95 -2.35
N ALA A 110 -7.23 -9.57 -1.30
CA ALA A 110 -7.64 -9.34 0.08
C ALA A 110 -7.71 -7.84 0.41
N PHE A 111 -6.69 -7.07 0.04
CA PHE A 111 -6.69 -5.62 0.30
C PHE A 111 -7.78 -4.89 -0.47
N SER A 112 -8.12 -5.30 -1.70
CA SER A 112 -9.18 -4.66 -2.47
C SER A 112 -10.57 -4.77 -1.83
N HIS A 113 -10.73 -5.68 -0.84
CA HIS A 113 -11.92 -5.87 0.00
C HIS A 113 -11.79 -5.23 1.39
N PHE A 114 -10.82 -4.34 1.56
CA PHE A 114 -10.71 -3.55 2.79
C PHE A 114 -11.89 -2.58 2.91
N GLN A 115 -12.48 -2.49 4.10
CA GLN A 115 -13.70 -1.70 4.32
C GLN A 115 -13.63 -0.89 5.61
N PRO A 116 -14.43 0.18 5.76
CA PRO A 116 -14.36 1.08 6.92
C PRO A 116 -14.55 0.40 8.28
N SER A 117 -15.27 -0.72 8.36
CA SER A 117 -15.44 -1.51 9.60
C SER A 117 -14.14 -2.14 10.08
N ASP A 118 -13.21 -2.46 9.16
CA ASP A 118 -11.90 -3.03 9.49
C ASP A 118 -11.04 -2.05 10.32
N LEU A 119 -11.35 -0.75 10.27
CA LEU A 119 -10.67 0.28 11.04
C LEU A 119 -11.11 0.34 12.52
N SER A 120 -12.05 -0.49 12.96
CA SER A 120 -12.64 -0.41 14.32
C SER A 120 -11.64 -0.71 15.43
N GLY A 121 -10.63 -1.54 15.17
CA GLY A 121 -9.62 -1.97 16.14
C GLY A 121 -8.39 -1.06 16.25
N ILE A 122 -8.33 0.06 15.52
CA ILE A 122 -7.15 0.92 15.51
C ILE A 122 -7.10 1.76 16.81
N ASP A 123 -6.02 1.60 17.57
CA ASP A 123 -5.71 2.47 18.69
C ASP A 123 -5.02 3.75 18.20
N TRP A 124 -5.66 4.88 18.48
CA TRP A 124 -5.18 6.20 18.09
C TRP A 124 -4.31 6.87 19.16
N THR A 125 -4.10 6.21 20.29
CA THR A 125 -3.35 6.78 21.43
C THR A 125 -1.92 7.10 21.01
N GLY A 126 -1.56 8.38 21.09
CA GLY A 126 -0.23 8.87 20.78
C GLY A 126 0.16 8.85 19.28
N VAL A 127 -0.76 8.52 18.37
CA VAL A 127 -0.53 8.61 16.92
C VAL A 127 -0.28 10.08 16.55
N ASN A 128 0.82 10.33 15.85
CA ASN A 128 1.25 11.67 15.45
C ASN A 128 1.08 11.94 13.96
N HIS A 129 1.11 10.89 13.15
CA HIS A 129 1.17 11.01 11.70
C HIS A 129 0.47 9.84 11.02
N LEU A 130 -0.31 10.16 9.98
CA LEU A 130 -0.87 9.21 9.03
C LEU A 130 -0.26 9.49 7.65
N HIS A 131 0.20 8.44 6.98
CA HIS A 131 0.57 8.50 5.57
C HIS A 131 -0.37 7.66 4.72
N VAL A 132 -0.85 8.24 3.63
CA VAL A 132 -1.72 7.57 2.65
C VAL A 132 -1.25 7.89 1.23
N THR A 133 -1.59 7.02 0.29
CA THR A 133 -1.34 7.27 -1.14
C THR A 133 -2.62 7.21 -1.97
N GLY A 134 -2.53 7.61 -3.24
CA GLY A 134 -3.62 7.54 -4.19
C GLY A 134 -3.95 6.11 -4.65
N ILE A 135 -3.07 5.13 -4.42
CA ILE A 135 -3.27 3.75 -4.88
C ILE A 135 -4.52 3.10 -4.28
N PRO A 136 -4.72 3.06 -2.95
CA PRO A 136 -5.92 2.48 -2.36
C PRO A 136 -7.22 3.14 -2.84
N LEU A 137 -7.19 4.45 -3.16
CA LEU A 137 -8.35 5.18 -3.68
C LEU A 137 -8.83 4.66 -5.04
N ALA A 138 -7.93 4.02 -5.80
CA ALA A 138 -8.18 3.50 -7.14
C ALA A 138 -8.60 2.02 -7.16
N LEU A 139 -8.27 1.24 -6.11
CA LEU A 139 -8.42 -0.22 -6.13
C LEU A 139 -9.87 -0.68 -6.07
N SER A 140 -10.68 -0.09 -5.20
CA SER A 140 -12.10 -0.39 -5.07
C SER A 140 -12.86 0.77 -4.42
N GLN A 141 -14.19 0.70 -4.48
CA GLN A 141 -15.02 1.68 -3.77
C GLN A 141 -14.87 1.54 -2.25
N SER A 142 -14.85 0.32 -1.72
CA SER A 142 -14.69 0.08 -0.29
C SER A 142 -13.34 0.57 0.25
N CYS A 143 -12.24 0.34 -0.49
CA CYS A 143 -10.94 0.92 -0.16
C CYS A 143 -10.99 2.45 -0.14
N ARG A 144 -11.60 3.08 -1.14
CA ARG A 144 -11.77 4.54 -1.20
C ARG A 144 -12.50 5.08 0.01
N GLU A 145 -13.65 4.49 0.35
CA GLU A 145 -14.44 4.85 1.53
C GLU A 145 -13.62 4.67 2.83
N THR A 146 -12.81 3.62 2.88
CA THR A 146 -11.91 3.35 4.00
C THR A 146 -10.85 4.44 4.15
N ILE A 147 -10.20 4.84 3.06
CA ILE A 147 -9.19 5.90 3.10
C ILE A 147 -9.80 7.22 3.54
N TYR A 148 -10.93 7.63 2.99
CA TYR A 148 -11.62 8.85 3.44
C TYR A 148 -12.01 8.77 4.93
N THR A 149 -12.54 7.63 5.38
CA THR A 149 -12.89 7.41 6.79
C THR A 149 -11.66 7.53 7.68
N LEU A 150 -10.52 6.96 7.26
CA LEU A 150 -9.26 7.03 7.99
C LEU A 150 -8.74 8.47 8.07
N MET A 151 -8.74 9.20 6.95
CA MET A 151 -8.30 10.61 6.90
C MET A 151 -9.19 11.50 7.78
N MET A 152 -10.52 11.36 7.69
CA MET A 152 -11.45 12.11 8.54
C MET A 152 -11.26 11.82 10.02
N ARG A 153 -11.07 10.55 10.41
CA ARG A 153 -10.77 10.17 11.80
C ARG A 153 -9.45 10.77 12.29
N SER A 154 -8.41 10.74 11.44
CA SER A 154 -7.11 11.34 11.75
C SER A 154 -7.23 12.85 11.98
N HIS A 155 -7.90 13.54 11.07
CA HIS A 155 -8.13 14.97 11.18
C HIS A 155 -8.89 15.33 12.48
N SER A 156 -9.96 14.60 12.80
CA SER A 156 -10.74 14.84 14.04
C SER A 156 -9.95 14.63 15.33
N LYS A 157 -8.84 13.90 15.26
CA LYS A 157 -7.93 13.63 16.38
C LYS A 157 -6.66 14.50 16.37
N GLY A 158 -6.54 15.44 15.44
CA GLY A 158 -5.37 16.30 15.29
C GLY A 158 -4.11 15.55 14.83
N VAL A 159 -4.27 14.38 14.21
CA VAL A 159 -3.18 13.62 13.60
C VAL A 159 -2.83 14.25 12.26
N ARG A 160 -1.55 14.57 12.06
CA ARG A 160 -1.06 15.14 10.80
C ARG A 160 -1.13 14.11 9.68
N ILE A 161 -1.57 14.54 8.51
CA ILE A 161 -1.75 13.66 7.34
C ILE A 161 -0.79 14.06 6.22
N SER A 162 -0.01 13.11 5.70
CA SER A 162 0.70 13.24 4.43
C SER A 162 0.07 12.36 3.36
N PHE A 163 -0.05 12.90 2.16
CA PHE A 163 -0.65 12.25 1.01
C PHE A 163 0.30 12.28 -0.19
N ASP A 164 0.61 11.11 -0.71
CA ASP A 164 1.29 10.93 -2.00
C ASP A 164 0.23 10.58 -3.05
N PRO A 165 -0.05 11.43 -4.04
CA PRO A 165 -0.95 11.11 -5.15
C PRO A 165 -0.61 9.81 -5.86
N ASN A 166 0.65 9.48 -5.98
CA ASN A 166 1.18 8.23 -6.50
C ASN A 166 0.39 7.74 -7.72
N LEU A 167 0.31 8.56 -8.74
CA LEU A 167 -0.57 8.38 -9.89
C LEU A 167 -0.30 7.03 -10.58
N ARG A 168 -1.36 6.29 -10.82
CA ARG A 168 -1.35 5.02 -11.55
C ARG A 168 -2.54 5.02 -12.51
N PRO A 169 -2.44 5.71 -13.67
CA PRO A 169 -3.57 5.90 -14.59
C PRO A 169 -4.29 4.60 -14.95
N MET A 170 -3.56 3.51 -15.10
CA MET A 170 -4.13 2.18 -15.42
C MET A 170 -5.08 1.59 -14.37
N LEU A 171 -5.11 2.13 -13.15
CA LEU A 171 -6.06 1.72 -12.11
C LEU A 171 -7.38 2.49 -12.16
N TRP A 172 -7.47 3.54 -12.96
CA TRP A 172 -8.62 4.43 -13.03
C TRP A 172 -9.43 4.22 -14.29
N LYS A 173 -10.72 4.53 -14.21
CA LYS A 173 -11.63 4.47 -15.39
C LYS A 173 -11.35 5.57 -16.41
N SER A 174 -10.87 6.73 -15.95
CA SER A 174 -10.46 7.87 -16.77
C SER A 174 -9.55 8.81 -15.98
N GLU A 175 -8.84 9.68 -16.67
CA GLU A 175 -7.98 10.72 -16.06
C GLU A 175 -8.81 11.73 -15.26
N GLU A 176 -10.01 12.09 -15.72
CA GLU A 176 -10.90 12.99 -14.99
C GLU A 176 -11.38 12.39 -13.67
N ALA A 177 -11.66 11.07 -13.66
CA ALA A 177 -12.05 10.35 -12.45
C ALA A 177 -10.87 10.31 -11.46
N MET A 178 -9.65 10.06 -11.94
CA MET A 178 -8.42 10.10 -11.16
C MET A 178 -8.21 11.49 -10.57
N ALA A 179 -8.18 12.52 -11.42
CA ALA A 179 -7.93 13.90 -10.99
C ALA A 179 -8.94 14.36 -9.93
N ARG A 180 -10.22 14.08 -10.13
CA ARG A 180 -11.26 14.43 -9.16
C ARG A 180 -11.02 13.80 -7.79
N VAL A 181 -10.79 12.48 -7.74
CA VAL A 181 -10.63 11.75 -6.48
C VAL A 181 -9.32 12.12 -5.78
N ILE A 182 -8.23 12.28 -6.53
CA ILE A 182 -6.94 12.68 -5.97
C ILE A 182 -7.00 14.11 -5.40
N ASN A 183 -7.59 15.06 -6.13
CA ASN A 183 -7.74 16.44 -5.65
C ASN A 183 -8.67 16.52 -4.44
N ASP A 184 -9.72 15.71 -4.40
CA ASP A 184 -10.62 15.63 -3.27
C ASP A 184 -9.89 15.07 -2.02
N ALA A 185 -9.14 13.98 -2.15
CA ALA A 185 -8.34 13.43 -1.07
C ALA A 185 -7.26 14.40 -0.57
N ALA A 186 -6.63 15.15 -1.46
CA ALA A 186 -5.60 16.13 -1.11
C ALA A 186 -6.10 17.23 -0.15
N GLN A 187 -7.40 17.53 -0.15
CA GLN A 187 -7.99 18.56 0.75
C GLN A 187 -7.95 18.12 2.23
N TYR A 188 -7.82 16.83 2.52
CA TYR A 188 -7.71 16.31 3.89
C TYR A 188 -6.26 16.23 4.38
N ALA A 189 -5.27 16.49 3.53
CA ALA A 189 -3.88 16.34 3.85
C ALA A 189 -3.23 17.66 4.29
N ASP A 190 -2.36 17.60 5.31
CA ASP A 190 -1.50 18.71 5.73
C ASP A 190 -0.28 18.85 4.81
N ILE A 191 0.14 17.74 4.20
CA ILE A 191 1.30 17.67 3.30
C ILE A 191 0.91 16.82 2.09
N VAL A 192 1.07 17.38 0.90
CA VAL A 192 0.92 16.65 -0.37
C VAL A 192 2.28 16.52 -1.04
N MET A 193 2.64 15.30 -1.43
CA MET A 193 3.94 14.96 -2.02
C MET A 193 3.75 14.39 -3.44
N PRO A 194 3.42 15.23 -4.44
CA PRO A 194 3.28 14.76 -5.81
C PRO A 194 4.66 14.35 -6.37
N GLY A 195 4.68 13.28 -7.16
CA GLY A 195 5.83 12.96 -7.99
C GLY A 195 6.03 14.02 -9.09
N ASP A 196 7.20 14.04 -9.67
CA ASP A 196 7.61 14.96 -10.75
C ASP A 196 7.22 14.46 -12.16
N ARG A 197 6.48 13.33 -12.25
CA ARG A 197 6.05 12.72 -13.51
C ARG A 197 4.64 12.14 -13.40
#